data_512fd7fca0788b580404f0d3d7b764dc
#
_entry.id   512fd7fca0788b580404f0d3d7b764dc
#
_cell.length_a   1.000
_cell.length_b   1.000
_cell.length_c   1.000
_cell.angle_alpha   90.00
_cell.angle_beta   90.00
_cell.angle_gamma   90.00
#
_symmetry.space_group_name_H-M   'P 1'
#
loop_
_entity.id
_entity.type
_entity.pdbx_description
1 polymer ?
#
loop_
_entity_poly.entity_id
_entity_poly.type
_entity_poly.pdbx_seq_one_letter_code
_entity_poly.pdbx_strand_id
1 'polypeptide(L)'
;MQGTKIRLLAGSLLMLASAGYVQADALQPDPAWQQGTLANGLQWQVLATPQRPSDRIEVRLQVNTGSLTESTQQSGFSHAIPRIALTQSGGLDAAQARSLWQQGFDPKRPMPPVIVSYDSTLYNLSLPNNRNDLLKEALTYLANVSGKLTITPETVNHALSSEDMVATWPADTKEGWWRYRLKGSALLGHDPAEPLKQPVDAAKIQAFYEKWYTPDAMTLIVVGNIDARSVAEQINKTFGTLKGKRETPAPVPTLSPLRAESVSIMTDAVRQDRLSIMWDTPWQPIRESAALLRYWQADLAREALFWHIQQELT
;
A
#
# COMPACT_ATOMS: atom_id res chain seq x y z
N MET A 1 69.22 12.42 -59.54
CA MET A 1 69.06 11.78 -58.22
C MET A 1 67.66 11.97 -57.78
N GLN A 2 66.90 10.90 -57.71
CA GLN A 2 65.48 10.85 -57.54
C GLN A 2 65.13 10.95 -56.04
N GLY A 3 64.25 11.83 -55.67
CA GLY A 3 63.65 11.92 -54.34
C GLY A 3 62.26 11.35 -54.35
N THR A 4 62.10 10.22 -53.72
CA THR A 4 60.84 9.48 -53.57
C THR A 4 59.91 10.19 -52.60
N LYS A 5 58.78 10.68 -53.10
CA LYS A 5 57.71 11.22 -52.25
C LYS A 5 56.85 10.09 -51.70
N ILE A 6 56.92 9.87 -50.42
CA ILE A 6 56.01 8.99 -49.66
C ILE A 6 54.69 9.70 -49.44
N ARG A 7 53.62 9.26 -50.08
CA ARG A 7 52.26 9.74 -49.79
C ARG A 7 51.71 8.93 -48.59
N LEU A 8 51.61 9.57 -47.47
CA LEU A 8 50.83 9.08 -46.34
C LEU A 8 49.34 9.19 -46.68
N LEU A 9 48.68 8.07 -46.92
CA LEU A 9 47.23 7.99 -46.91
C LEU A 9 46.74 7.96 -45.45
N ALA A 10 46.23 9.07 -44.99
CA ALA A 10 45.49 9.12 -43.74
C ALA A 10 44.09 8.52 -43.96
N GLY A 11 43.98 7.24 -43.65
CA GLY A 11 42.68 6.57 -43.56
C GLY A 11 41.95 7.05 -42.33
N SER A 12 40.98 7.95 -42.53
CA SER A 12 40.01 8.32 -41.50
C SER A 12 39.10 7.16 -41.22
N LEU A 13 39.41 6.40 -40.16
CA LEU A 13 38.50 5.40 -39.63
C LEU A 13 37.41 6.14 -38.89
N LEU A 14 36.29 6.42 -39.59
CA LEU A 14 35.04 6.83 -38.96
C LEU A 14 34.52 5.62 -38.14
N MET A 15 34.88 5.55 -36.88
CA MET A 15 34.14 4.77 -35.89
C MET A 15 32.76 5.43 -35.75
N LEU A 16 31.78 4.95 -36.48
CA LEU A 16 30.38 5.11 -36.13
C LEU A 16 30.19 4.38 -34.81
N ALA A 17 30.33 5.11 -33.72
CA ALA A 17 29.77 4.72 -32.44
C ALA A 17 28.25 4.70 -32.65
N SER A 18 27.72 3.57 -33.07
CA SER A 18 26.32 3.24 -32.88
C SER A 18 26.12 3.21 -31.37
N ALA A 19 25.78 4.37 -30.80
CA ALA A 19 25.13 4.44 -29.53
C ALA A 19 23.81 3.70 -29.73
N GLY A 20 23.87 2.38 -29.58
CA GLY A 20 22.67 1.59 -29.37
C GLY A 20 22.02 2.21 -28.16
N TYR A 21 20.93 2.92 -28.36
CA TYR A 21 20.02 3.21 -27.30
C TYR A 21 19.63 1.85 -26.73
N VAL A 22 20.24 1.47 -25.62
CA VAL A 22 19.73 0.38 -24.80
C VAL A 22 18.38 0.87 -24.35
N GLN A 23 17.37 0.60 -25.13
CA GLN A 23 15.99 0.82 -24.75
C GLN A 23 15.82 -0.10 -23.55
N ALA A 24 15.73 0.51 -22.37
CA ALA A 24 15.56 -0.26 -21.15
C ALA A 24 14.30 -1.10 -21.32
N ASP A 25 14.44 -2.42 -21.24
CA ASP A 25 13.31 -3.34 -21.41
C ASP A 25 12.27 -3.06 -20.33
N ALA A 26 11.12 -2.54 -20.75
CA ALA A 26 9.99 -2.32 -19.87
C ALA A 26 9.56 -3.66 -19.26
N LEU A 27 9.39 -3.69 -17.95
CA LEU A 27 8.85 -4.86 -17.27
C LEU A 27 7.44 -5.13 -17.81
N GLN A 28 7.22 -6.32 -18.28
CA GLN A 28 5.90 -6.77 -18.71
C GLN A 28 5.16 -7.34 -17.49
N PRO A 29 3.84 -7.07 -17.36
CA PRO A 29 3.05 -7.77 -16.36
C PRO A 29 3.15 -9.28 -16.55
N ASP A 30 3.21 -10.04 -15.46
CA ASP A 30 3.11 -11.49 -15.52
C ASP A 30 1.79 -11.89 -16.20
N PRO A 31 1.81 -12.65 -17.31
CA PRO A 31 0.61 -13.03 -18.05
C PRO A 31 -0.39 -13.88 -17.24
N ALA A 32 0.03 -14.45 -16.11
CA ALA A 32 -0.86 -15.15 -15.20
C ALA A 32 -1.87 -14.21 -14.51
N TRP A 33 -1.55 -12.90 -14.39
CA TRP A 33 -2.45 -11.91 -13.84
C TRP A 33 -3.46 -11.45 -14.89
N GLN A 34 -4.75 -11.57 -14.54
CA GLN A 34 -5.79 -10.84 -15.24
C GLN A 34 -6.03 -9.53 -14.52
N GLN A 35 -6.04 -8.43 -15.27
CA GLN A 35 -6.21 -7.10 -14.71
C GLN A 35 -7.05 -6.23 -15.62
N GLY A 36 -7.67 -5.21 -15.04
CA GLY A 36 -8.47 -4.27 -15.78
C GLY A 36 -8.86 -3.05 -14.95
N THR A 37 -9.53 -2.13 -15.65
CA THR A 37 -10.10 -0.92 -15.04
C THR A 37 -11.57 -0.87 -15.38
N LEU A 38 -12.42 -0.71 -14.36
CA LEU A 38 -13.86 -0.55 -14.57
C LEU A 38 -14.18 0.85 -15.12
N ALA A 39 -15.37 1.02 -15.65
CA ALA A 39 -15.80 2.31 -16.22
C ALA A 39 -15.76 3.47 -15.22
N ASN A 40 -15.88 3.18 -13.91
CA ASN A 40 -15.78 4.16 -12.84
C ASN A 40 -14.34 4.40 -12.33
N GLY A 41 -13.34 3.81 -12.98
CA GLY A 41 -11.91 3.99 -12.67
C GLY A 41 -11.33 3.00 -11.67
N LEU A 42 -12.14 2.14 -11.02
CA LEU A 42 -11.62 1.13 -10.12
C LEU A 42 -10.71 0.15 -10.87
N GLN A 43 -9.53 -0.07 -10.33
CA GLN A 43 -8.58 -1.06 -10.84
C GLN A 43 -8.80 -2.41 -10.17
N TRP A 44 -8.60 -3.48 -10.92
CA TRP A 44 -8.67 -4.82 -10.35
C TRP A 44 -7.58 -5.73 -10.92
N GLN A 45 -7.14 -6.67 -10.10
CA GLN A 45 -6.14 -7.66 -10.43
C GLN A 45 -6.58 -9.02 -9.87
N VAL A 46 -6.57 -10.05 -10.69
CA VAL A 46 -6.98 -11.41 -10.32
C VAL A 46 -5.90 -12.38 -10.74
N LEU A 47 -5.43 -13.19 -9.80
CA LEU A 47 -4.50 -14.27 -10.05
C LEU A 47 -5.14 -15.62 -9.68
N ALA A 48 -5.41 -16.43 -10.68
CA ALA A 48 -5.82 -17.81 -10.47
C ALA A 48 -4.57 -18.65 -10.19
N THR A 49 -4.48 -19.19 -8.98
CA THR A 49 -3.39 -20.09 -8.60
C THR A 49 -3.93 -21.32 -7.87
N PRO A 50 -3.89 -22.51 -8.49
CA PRO A 50 -4.35 -23.73 -7.85
C PRO A 50 -3.33 -24.28 -6.83
N GLN A 51 -2.11 -23.74 -6.81
CA GLN A 51 -1.01 -24.27 -6.01
C GLN A 51 -0.71 -23.46 -4.76
N ARG A 52 -0.76 -22.13 -4.82
CA ARG A 52 -0.45 -21.25 -3.68
C ARG A 52 -1.15 -19.89 -3.81
N PRO A 53 -1.95 -19.51 -2.80
CA PRO A 53 -2.36 -20.29 -1.65
C PRO A 53 -3.29 -21.44 -2.06
N SER A 54 -3.08 -22.64 -1.50
CA SER A 54 -3.88 -23.83 -1.83
C SER A 54 -5.13 -23.98 -0.97
N ASP A 55 -5.17 -23.31 0.18
CA ASP A 55 -6.15 -23.48 1.24
C ASP A 55 -7.10 -22.28 1.39
N ARG A 56 -6.84 -21.16 0.66
CA ARG A 56 -7.59 -19.92 0.82
C ARG A 56 -7.67 -19.08 -0.44
N ILE A 57 -8.57 -18.11 -0.41
CA ILE A 57 -8.68 -17.02 -1.38
C ILE A 57 -8.33 -15.74 -0.64
N GLU A 58 -7.29 -15.06 -1.09
CA GLU A 58 -6.90 -13.75 -0.56
C GLU A 58 -7.63 -12.65 -1.33
N VAL A 59 -8.33 -11.79 -0.61
CA VAL A 59 -9.03 -10.63 -1.16
C VAL A 59 -8.51 -9.38 -0.48
N ARG A 60 -8.00 -8.44 -1.26
CA ARG A 60 -7.48 -7.17 -0.75
C ARG A 60 -8.10 -6.00 -1.49
N LEU A 61 -8.62 -5.05 -0.74
CA LEU A 61 -9.05 -3.75 -1.26
C LEU A 61 -8.08 -2.69 -0.74
N GLN A 62 -7.35 -2.08 -1.64
CA GLN A 62 -6.51 -0.92 -1.36
C GLN A 62 -7.25 0.36 -1.74
N VAL A 63 -7.31 1.29 -0.81
CA VAL A 63 -7.80 2.65 -1.03
C VAL A 63 -6.62 3.60 -0.91
N ASN A 64 -6.34 4.40 -1.93
CA ASN A 64 -5.22 5.36 -1.95
C ASN A 64 -5.58 6.60 -1.11
N THR A 65 -5.79 6.38 0.17
CA THR A 65 -6.15 7.38 1.18
C THR A 65 -5.66 6.90 2.53
N GLY A 66 -4.98 7.78 3.25
CA GLY A 66 -4.47 7.56 4.58
C GLY A 66 -4.38 8.86 5.35
N SER A 67 -3.62 8.90 6.42
CA SER A 67 -3.57 10.05 7.31
C SER A 67 -3.06 11.35 6.67
N LEU A 68 -2.29 11.28 5.58
CA LEU A 68 -1.83 12.46 4.82
C LEU A 68 -2.97 13.26 4.17
N THR A 69 -4.13 12.64 3.93
CA THR A 69 -5.28 13.31 3.34
C THR A 69 -6.10 14.08 4.38
N GLU A 70 -5.78 13.91 5.65
CA GLU A 70 -6.44 14.61 6.76
C GLU A 70 -5.92 16.06 6.91
N SER A 71 -6.82 16.97 7.19
CA SER A 71 -6.44 18.27 7.77
C SER A 71 -6.19 18.13 9.28
N THR A 72 -5.62 19.14 9.90
CA THR A 72 -5.42 19.15 11.36
C THR A 72 -6.71 19.00 12.18
N GLN A 73 -7.86 19.33 11.59
CA GLN A 73 -9.17 19.16 12.21
C GLN A 73 -9.78 17.77 11.95
N GLN A 74 -9.22 17.02 11.03
CA GLN A 74 -9.70 15.70 10.59
C GLN A 74 -8.80 14.55 11.09
N SER A 75 -7.87 14.89 12.01
CA SER A 75 -6.93 13.91 12.58
C SER A 75 -7.68 12.70 13.14
N GLY A 76 -7.27 11.50 12.72
CA GLY A 76 -7.86 10.22 13.09
C GLY A 76 -9.04 9.77 12.23
N PHE A 77 -9.46 10.52 11.20
CA PHE A 77 -10.57 10.11 10.33
C PHE A 77 -10.21 8.87 9.50
N SER A 78 -8.97 8.80 8.99
CA SER A 78 -8.48 7.63 8.23
C SER A 78 -8.46 6.36 9.05
N HIS A 79 -8.28 6.44 10.36
CA HIS A 79 -8.34 5.31 11.28
C HIS A 79 -9.79 4.98 11.68
N ALA A 80 -10.63 6.00 11.87
CA ALA A 80 -12.01 5.82 12.29
C ALA A 80 -12.90 5.16 11.22
N ILE A 81 -12.72 5.52 9.95
CA ILE A 81 -13.52 4.96 8.84
C ILE A 81 -13.40 3.45 8.76
N PRO A 82 -12.21 2.82 8.76
CA PRO A 82 -12.10 1.37 8.84
C PRO A 82 -12.74 0.75 10.07
N ARG A 83 -12.62 1.36 11.25
CA ARG A 83 -13.33 0.88 12.45
C ARG A 83 -14.84 0.85 12.24
N ILE A 84 -15.38 1.91 11.64
CA ILE A 84 -16.82 1.98 11.30
C ILE A 84 -17.16 0.88 10.28
N ALA A 85 -16.33 0.69 9.25
CA ALA A 85 -16.52 -0.35 8.25
C ALA A 85 -16.56 -1.76 8.86
N LEU A 86 -15.68 -2.04 9.82
CA LEU A 86 -15.63 -3.34 10.51
C LEU A 86 -16.83 -3.62 11.41
N THR A 87 -17.54 -2.58 11.84
CA THR A 87 -18.72 -2.71 12.70
C THR A 87 -20.06 -2.63 11.95
N GLN A 88 -20.04 -2.25 10.66
CA GLN A 88 -21.23 -2.22 9.81
C GLN A 88 -21.35 -3.50 9.00
N SER A 89 -22.57 -3.95 8.82
CA SER A 89 -22.86 -5.14 8.01
C SER A 89 -22.77 -4.90 6.51
N GLY A 90 -22.73 -3.65 6.05
CA GLY A 90 -22.60 -3.31 4.63
C GLY A 90 -23.66 -3.93 3.70
N GLY A 91 -24.86 -4.19 4.21
CA GLY A 91 -25.93 -4.88 3.50
C GLY A 91 -26.01 -6.39 3.80
N LEU A 92 -25.07 -6.95 4.55
CA LEU A 92 -25.14 -8.24 5.23
C LEU A 92 -25.73 -8.03 6.62
N ASP A 93 -26.23 -9.07 7.27
CA ASP A 93 -26.50 -8.95 8.69
C ASP A 93 -25.19 -8.85 9.49
N ALA A 94 -25.26 -8.32 10.72
CA ALA A 94 -24.07 -8.09 11.53
C ALA A 94 -23.31 -9.38 11.88
N ALA A 95 -24.00 -10.53 11.96
CA ALA A 95 -23.37 -11.82 12.21
C ALA A 95 -22.60 -12.31 10.98
N GLN A 96 -23.16 -12.13 9.78
CA GLN A 96 -22.49 -12.47 8.53
C GLN A 96 -21.24 -11.60 8.32
N ALA A 97 -21.33 -10.30 8.53
CA ALA A 97 -20.17 -9.40 8.38
C ALA A 97 -19.04 -9.79 9.36
N ARG A 98 -19.39 -10.03 10.63
CA ARG A 98 -18.42 -10.49 11.63
C ARG A 98 -17.81 -11.84 11.27
N SER A 99 -18.62 -12.78 10.75
CA SER A 99 -18.15 -14.07 10.30
C SER A 99 -17.13 -13.97 9.17
N LEU A 100 -17.30 -13.06 8.22
CA LEU A 100 -16.32 -12.82 7.15
C LEU A 100 -14.96 -12.41 7.72
N TRP A 101 -14.95 -11.45 8.66
CA TRP A 101 -13.71 -11.00 9.30
C TRP A 101 -13.07 -12.08 10.16
N GLN A 102 -13.85 -12.87 10.89
CA GLN A 102 -13.35 -13.96 11.72
C GLN A 102 -12.81 -15.13 10.89
N GLN A 103 -13.48 -15.49 9.79
CA GLN A 103 -13.01 -16.54 8.89
C GLN A 103 -11.78 -16.10 8.09
N GLY A 104 -11.65 -14.82 7.81
CA GLY A 104 -10.46 -14.24 7.19
C GLY A 104 -9.25 -14.19 8.11
N PHE A 105 -9.42 -14.37 9.40
CA PHE A 105 -8.33 -14.33 10.36
C PHE A 105 -7.70 -15.72 10.51
N ASP A 106 -6.46 -15.87 10.03
CA ASP A 106 -5.66 -17.07 10.29
C ASP A 106 -4.80 -16.85 11.54
N PRO A 107 -5.04 -17.58 12.66
CA PRO A 107 -4.23 -17.48 13.86
C PRO A 107 -2.74 -17.77 13.65
N LYS A 108 -2.40 -18.54 12.61
CA LYS A 108 -1.01 -18.86 12.24
C LYS A 108 -0.33 -17.77 11.43
N ARG A 109 -1.11 -16.89 10.81
CA ARG A 109 -0.65 -15.77 9.99
C ARG A 109 -1.54 -14.56 10.27
N PRO A 110 -1.48 -14.00 11.47
CA PRO A 110 -2.37 -12.91 11.86
C PRO A 110 -2.06 -11.68 10.99
N MET A 111 -2.92 -11.44 10.00
CA MET A 111 -2.92 -10.21 9.28
C MET A 111 -4.09 -9.37 9.78
N PRO A 112 -3.86 -8.12 10.21
CA PRO A 112 -4.94 -7.26 10.64
C PRO A 112 -6.01 -7.14 9.55
N PRO A 113 -7.31 -7.12 9.91
CA PRO A 113 -8.38 -6.92 8.94
C PRO A 113 -8.18 -5.66 8.10
N VAL A 114 -7.66 -4.60 8.72
CA VAL A 114 -7.34 -3.35 8.04
C VAL A 114 -6.02 -2.79 8.52
N ILE A 115 -5.25 -2.23 7.58
CA ILE A 115 -4.02 -1.50 7.86
C ILE A 115 -4.17 -0.09 7.29
N VAL A 116 -3.96 0.93 8.10
CA VAL A 116 -3.92 2.33 7.70
C VAL A 116 -2.49 2.83 7.69
N SER A 117 -2.08 3.47 6.60
CA SER A 117 -0.78 4.13 6.48
C SER A 117 -0.95 5.63 6.24
N TYR A 118 0.15 6.31 5.95
CA TYR A 118 0.13 7.72 5.57
C TYR A 118 -0.66 7.99 4.27
N ASP A 119 -0.57 7.10 3.29
CA ASP A 119 -1.05 7.29 1.93
C ASP A 119 -2.09 6.27 1.47
N SER A 120 -2.32 5.23 2.26
CA SER A 120 -3.22 4.14 1.88
C SER A 120 -3.93 3.49 3.06
N THR A 121 -5.08 2.89 2.76
CA THR A 121 -5.84 2.01 3.65
C THR A 121 -6.04 0.68 2.94
N LEU A 122 -5.62 -0.41 3.57
CA LEU A 122 -5.68 -1.77 3.03
C LEU A 122 -6.62 -2.64 3.84
N TYR A 123 -7.71 -3.10 3.22
CA TYR A 123 -8.63 -4.10 3.78
C TYR A 123 -8.19 -5.49 3.34
N ASN A 124 -8.08 -6.43 4.26
CA ASN A 124 -7.60 -7.78 4.04
C ASN A 124 -8.67 -8.81 4.42
N LEU A 125 -8.98 -9.72 3.50
CA LEU A 125 -9.82 -10.89 3.76
C LEU A 125 -9.11 -12.13 3.26
N SER A 126 -9.11 -13.20 4.06
CA SER A 126 -8.55 -14.49 3.72
C SER A 126 -9.64 -15.55 3.90
N LEU A 127 -10.17 -16.06 2.80
CA LEU A 127 -11.35 -16.94 2.79
C LEU A 127 -10.94 -18.39 2.49
N PRO A 128 -11.65 -19.40 3.02
CA PRO A 128 -11.43 -20.79 2.61
C PRO A 128 -11.63 -20.97 1.10
N ASN A 129 -10.74 -21.71 0.44
CA ASN A 129 -10.71 -21.84 -1.02
C ASN A 129 -11.91 -22.54 -1.67
N ASN A 130 -12.67 -23.29 -0.89
CA ASN A 130 -13.85 -24.04 -1.37
C ASN A 130 -15.18 -23.29 -1.15
N ARG A 131 -15.12 -22.00 -0.77
CA ARG A 131 -16.29 -21.20 -0.41
C ARG A 131 -16.49 -20.04 -1.38
N ASN A 132 -16.88 -20.35 -2.63
CA ASN A 132 -17.22 -19.34 -3.64
C ASN A 132 -18.38 -18.43 -3.25
N ASP A 133 -19.29 -18.94 -2.41
CA ASP A 133 -20.36 -18.14 -1.80
C ASP A 133 -19.81 -17.03 -0.92
N LEU A 134 -18.82 -17.35 -0.05
CA LEU A 134 -18.14 -16.34 0.78
C LEU A 134 -17.38 -15.31 -0.04
N LEU A 135 -16.76 -15.71 -1.16
CA LEU A 135 -16.11 -14.76 -2.05
C LEU A 135 -17.10 -13.72 -2.58
N LYS A 136 -18.28 -14.16 -3.00
CA LYS A 136 -19.34 -13.26 -3.47
C LYS A 136 -19.79 -12.30 -2.35
N GLU A 137 -19.99 -12.82 -1.14
CA GLU A 137 -20.36 -12.01 0.03
C GLU A 137 -19.25 -11.01 0.38
N ALA A 138 -17.98 -11.44 0.38
CA ALA A 138 -16.83 -10.60 0.64
C ALA A 138 -16.70 -9.46 -0.37
N LEU A 139 -16.87 -9.74 -1.67
CA LEU A 139 -16.85 -8.72 -2.71
C LEU A 139 -18.00 -7.70 -2.54
N THR A 140 -19.20 -8.19 -2.20
CA THR A 140 -20.35 -7.32 -1.92
C THR A 140 -20.09 -6.43 -0.70
N TYR A 141 -19.56 -7.01 0.36
CA TYR A 141 -19.20 -6.28 1.56
C TYR A 141 -18.15 -5.18 1.28
N LEU A 142 -17.07 -5.53 0.59
CA LEU A 142 -16.02 -4.56 0.23
C LEU A 142 -16.53 -3.46 -0.71
N ALA A 143 -17.45 -3.77 -1.62
CA ALA A 143 -18.10 -2.75 -2.45
C ALA A 143 -18.96 -1.78 -1.60
N ASN A 144 -19.62 -2.28 -0.56
CA ASN A 144 -20.35 -1.44 0.38
C ASN A 144 -19.41 -0.55 1.22
N VAL A 145 -18.27 -1.11 1.68
CA VAL A 145 -17.20 -0.33 2.32
C VAL A 145 -16.68 0.77 1.41
N SER A 146 -16.60 0.49 0.11
CA SER A 146 -16.04 1.42 -0.90
C SER A 146 -16.91 2.63 -1.21
N GLY A 147 -18.21 2.61 -0.95
CA GLY A 147 -19.06 3.72 -1.36
C GLY A 147 -20.42 3.81 -0.69
N LYS A 148 -20.71 2.98 0.32
CA LYS A 148 -22.04 2.91 0.93
C LYS A 148 -22.02 2.87 2.47
N LEU A 149 -20.94 3.29 3.11
CA LEU A 149 -20.91 3.39 4.57
C LEU A 149 -21.85 4.51 5.02
N THR A 150 -22.60 4.25 6.08
CA THR A 150 -23.42 5.24 6.77
C THR A 150 -22.69 5.68 8.04
N ILE A 151 -22.26 6.94 8.07
CA ILE A 151 -21.50 7.51 9.19
C ILE A 151 -22.39 8.46 9.94
N THR A 152 -22.91 7.99 11.08
CA THR A 152 -23.76 8.74 12.00
C THR A 152 -23.11 8.78 13.37
N PRO A 153 -23.57 9.63 14.30
CA PRO A 153 -23.06 9.62 15.68
C PRO A 153 -23.16 8.23 16.33
N GLU A 154 -24.23 7.48 16.03
CA GLU A 154 -24.45 6.14 16.58
C GLU A 154 -23.42 5.14 16.04
N THR A 155 -23.19 5.13 14.70
CA THR A 155 -22.20 4.22 14.08
C THR A 155 -20.78 4.54 14.51
N VAL A 156 -20.45 5.82 14.67
CA VAL A 156 -19.16 6.26 15.20
C VAL A 156 -18.97 5.81 16.64
N ASN A 157 -19.95 6.07 17.52
CA ASN A 157 -19.87 5.67 18.92
C ASN A 157 -19.78 4.14 19.06
N HIS A 158 -20.53 3.40 18.26
CA HIS A 158 -20.44 1.94 18.24
C HIS A 158 -19.05 1.45 17.83
N ALA A 159 -18.47 2.02 16.78
CA ALA A 159 -17.13 1.68 16.33
C ALA A 159 -16.06 2.01 17.38
N LEU A 160 -16.17 3.17 18.04
CA LEU A 160 -15.20 3.57 19.08
C LEU A 160 -15.33 2.74 20.36
N SER A 161 -16.51 2.22 20.69
CA SER A 161 -16.71 1.33 21.84
C SER A 161 -16.36 -0.14 21.55
N SER A 162 -16.20 -0.51 20.27
CA SER A 162 -15.80 -1.84 19.83
C SER A 162 -14.28 -2.02 19.89
N GLU A 163 -13.83 -3.29 19.90
CA GLU A 163 -12.41 -3.62 19.80
C GLU A 163 -11.79 -2.97 18.55
N ASP A 164 -10.62 -2.38 18.73
CA ASP A 164 -9.88 -1.80 17.62
C ASP A 164 -9.04 -2.87 16.91
N MET A 165 -9.52 -3.31 15.76
CA MET A 165 -8.84 -4.29 14.91
C MET A 165 -8.07 -3.65 13.76
N VAL A 166 -7.96 -2.32 13.74
CA VAL A 166 -7.24 -1.57 12.70
C VAL A 166 -5.80 -1.39 13.13
N ALA A 167 -4.89 -1.94 12.34
CA ALA A 167 -3.46 -1.70 12.53
C ALA A 167 -3.00 -0.46 11.76
N THR A 168 -1.85 0.05 12.13
CA THR A 168 -1.21 1.18 11.46
C THR A 168 0.16 0.80 10.91
N TRP A 169 0.53 1.42 9.79
CA TRP A 169 1.85 1.28 9.20
C TRP A 169 2.47 2.67 8.95
N PRO A 170 3.70 2.93 9.40
CA PRO A 170 4.51 2.09 10.31
C PRO A 170 3.87 1.96 11.70
N ALA A 171 4.16 0.88 12.40
CA ALA A 171 3.62 0.64 13.73
C ALA A 171 4.30 1.50 14.83
N ASP A 172 5.51 1.94 14.58
CA ASP A 172 6.40 2.62 15.52
C ASP A 172 6.52 4.13 15.29
N THR A 173 5.45 4.77 14.79
CA THR A 173 5.42 6.21 14.48
C THR A 173 5.71 7.11 15.69
N LYS A 174 5.51 6.60 16.91
CA LYS A 174 5.79 7.33 18.15
C LYS A 174 7.23 7.22 18.61
N GLU A 175 8.04 6.35 18.00
CA GLU A 175 9.44 6.18 18.37
C GLU A 175 10.28 7.41 18.02
N GLY A 176 11.22 7.74 18.90
CA GLY A 176 12.04 8.96 18.77
C GLY A 176 12.85 9.00 17.47
N TRP A 177 13.41 7.86 17.03
CA TRP A 177 14.17 7.78 15.78
C TRP A 177 13.31 8.08 14.54
N TRP A 178 12.06 7.60 14.51
CA TRP A 178 11.13 7.84 13.42
C TRP A 178 10.71 9.31 13.38
N ARG A 179 10.37 9.87 14.54
CA ARG A 179 10.07 11.30 14.67
C ARG A 179 11.24 12.19 14.27
N TYR A 180 12.47 11.79 14.62
CA TYR A 180 13.67 12.49 14.17
C TYR A 180 13.81 12.43 12.64
N ARG A 181 13.60 11.26 12.02
CA ARG A 181 13.66 11.09 10.56
C ARG A 181 12.64 11.97 9.84
N LEU A 182 11.46 12.12 10.39
CA LEU A 182 10.36 12.90 9.81
C LEU A 182 10.45 14.41 10.11
N LYS A 183 11.42 14.87 10.86
CA LYS A 183 11.58 16.29 11.21
C LYS A 183 11.63 17.14 9.94
N GLY A 184 10.77 18.15 9.88
CA GLY A 184 10.62 19.02 8.71
C GLY A 184 9.73 18.46 7.58
N SER A 185 9.18 17.26 7.75
CA SER A 185 8.19 16.67 6.83
C SER A 185 6.76 16.88 7.33
N ALA A 186 5.81 17.00 6.41
CA ALA A 186 4.39 17.00 6.73
C ALA A 186 3.94 15.71 7.43
N LEU A 187 4.61 14.59 7.19
CA LEU A 187 4.32 13.30 7.84
C LEU A 187 4.32 13.36 9.36
N LEU A 188 5.14 14.22 9.97
CA LEU A 188 5.25 14.33 11.42
C LEU A 188 3.94 14.75 12.10
N GLY A 189 3.07 15.48 11.39
CA GLY A 189 1.76 15.92 11.87
C GLY A 189 0.60 15.01 11.46
N HIS A 190 0.89 13.88 10.80
CA HIS A 190 -0.12 12.97 10.22
C HIS A 190 0.10 11.52 10.67
N ASP A 191 0.28 11.29 11.97
CA ASP A 191 0.41 9.92 12.50
C ASP A 191 -0.84 9.09 12.20
N PRO A 192 -0.74 7.94 11.48
CA PRO A 192 -1.88 7.08 11.20
C PRO A 192 -2.57 6.51 12.46
N ALA A 193 -1.86 6.47 13.59
CA ALA A 193 -2.35 6.01 14.88
C ALA A 193 -2.99 7.13 15.72
N GLU A 194 -3.09 8.35 15.19
CA GLU A 194 -3.66 9.46 15.95
C GLU A 194 -5.16 9.23 16.20
N PRO A 195 -5.61 9.34 17.45
CA PRO A 195 -7.02 9.16 17.78
C PRO A 195 -7.88 10.31 17.26
N LEU A 196 -9.16 10.04 17.10
CA LEU A 196 -10.15 11.09 16.79
C LEU A 196 -10.13 12.20 17.84
N LYS A 197 -10.04 13.44 17.36
CA LYS A 197 -10.16 14.61 18.22
C LYS A 197 -11.62 14.82 18.67
N GLN A 198 -11.77 15.15 19.93
CA GLN A 198 -13.09 15.47 20.51
C GLN A 198 -13.40 16.97 20.37
N PRO A 199 -14.67 17.36 20.19
CA PRO A 199 -15.82 16.48 19.96
C PRO A 199 -15.83 15.86 18.57
N VAL A 200 -16.33 14.63 18.45
CA VAL A 200 -16.41 13.92 17.16
C VAL A 200 -17.59 14.45 16.35
N ASP A 201 -17.33 14.83 15.12
CA ASP A 201 -18.34 15.28 14.16
C ASP A 201 -18.52 14.23 13.05
N ALA A 202 -19.57 13.43 13.18
CA ALA A 202 -19.87 12.36 12.23
C ALA A 202 -20.12 12.88 10.81
N ALA A 203 -20.68 14.08 10.65
CA ALA A 203 -20.93 14.67 9.34
C ALA A 203 -19.61 15.02 8.62
N LYS A 204 -18.60 15.46 9.36
CA LYS A 204 -17.27 15.71 8.80
C LYS A 204 -16.56 14.42 8.41
N ILE A 205 -16.74 13.34 9.19
CA ILE A 205 -16.20 12.03 8.81
C ILE A 205 -16.90 11.51 7.55
N GLN A 206 -18.24 11.66 7.45
CA GLN A 206 -18.98 11.30 6.25
C GLN A 206 -18.49 12.08 5.02
N ALA A 207 -18.32 13.39 5.13
CA ALA A 207 -17.80 14.21 4.05
C ALA A 207 -16.36 13.84 3.64
N PHE A 208 -15.51 13.49 4.61
CA PHE A 208 -14.16 12.99 4.33
C PHE A 208 -14.21 11.65 3.60
N TYR A 209 -15.05 10.72 4.06
CA TYR A 209 -15.24 9.42 3.40
C TYR A 209 -15.71 9.60 1.94
N GLU A 210 -16.73 10.40 1.69
CA GLU A 210 -17.25 10.66 0.33
C GLU A 210 -16.21 11.31 -0.59
N LYS A 211 -15.37 12.18 -0.04
CA LYS A 211 -14.31 12.86 -0.80
C LYS A 211 -13.20 11.91 -1.20
N TRP A 212 -12.82 10.98 -0.33
CA TRP A 212 -11.58 10.23 -0.49
C TRP A 212 -11.78 8.75 -0.88
N TYR A 213 -12.94 8.16 -0.57
CA TYR A 213 -13.29 6.79 -0.95
C TYR A 213 -14.00 6.78 -2.29
N THR A 214 -13.24 7.00 -3.36
CA THR A 214 -13.75 7.04 -4.73
C THR A 214 -13.20 5.85 -5.53
N PRO A 215 -14.00 5.25 -6.44
CA PRO A 215 -13.59 4.05 -7.18
C PRO A 215 -12.25 4.20 -7.91
N ASP A 216 -12.01 5.35 -8.52
CA ASP A 216 -10.78 5.67 -9.27
C ASP A 216 -9.51 5.76 -8.41
N ALA A 217 -9.67 5.73 -7.09
CA ALA A 217 -8.58 5.67 -6.13
C ALA A 217 -8.47 4.30 -5.43
N MET A 218 -9.07 3.27 -6.00
CA MET A 218 -9.12 1.93 -5.41
C MET A 218 -8.54 0.88 -6.34
N THR A 219 -7.90 -0.12 -5.72
CA THR A 219 -7.45 -1.34 -6.39
C THR A 219 -7.95 -2.55 -5.63
N LEU A 220 -8.63 -3.46 -6.32
CA LEU A 220 -9.08 -4.73 -5.77
C LEU A 220 -8.18 -5.85 -6.28
N ILE A 221 -7.65 -6.67 -5.37
CA ILE A 221 -6.76 -7.78 -5.68
C ILE A 221 -7.38 -9.06 -5.15
N VAL A 222 -7.50 -10.09 -6.00
CA VAL A 222 -8.00 -11.42 -5.63
C VAL A 222 -7.01 -12.49 -6.09
N VAL A 223 -6.57 -13.33 -5.17
CA VAL A 223 -5.59 -14.39 -5.43
C VAL A 223 -6.06 -15.69 -4.80
N GLY A 224 -6.07 -16.77 -5.57
CA GLY A 224 -6.42 -18.08 -5.03
C GLY A 224 -6.80 -19.10 -6.09
N ASN A 225 -7.31 -20.25 -5.63
CA ASN A 225 -7.85 -21.27 -6.51
C ASN A 225 -9.27 -20.88 -6.96
N ILE A 226 -9.33 -20.04 -7.97
CA ILE A 226 -10.55 -19.39 -8.46
C ILE A 226 -10.60 -19.46 -9.99
N ASP A 227 -11.79 -19.29 -10.56
CA ASP A 227 -11.95 -18.97 -11.98
C ASP A 227 -11.83 -17.45 -12.17
N ALA A 228 -10.72 -17.01 -12.72
CA ALA A 228 -10.39 -15.59 -12.83
C ALA A 228 -11.40 -14.80 -13.67
N ARG A 229 -11.98 -15.43 -14.72
CA ARG A 229 -12.98 -14.77 -15.57
C ARG A 229 -14.28 -14.53 -14.80
N SER A 230 -14.76 -15.57 -14.12
CA SER A 230 -15.96 -15.47 -13.29
C SER A 230 -15.82 -14.42 -12.19
N VAL A 231 -14.63 -14.36 -11.56
CA VAL A 231 -14.34 -13.37 -10.53
C VAL A 231 -14.31 -11.95 -11.13
N ALA A 232 -13.69 -11.74 -12.30
CA ALA A 232 -13.68 -10.44 -12.99
C ALA A 232 -15.10 -9.97 -13.34
N GLU A 233 -15.97 -10.87 -13.82
CA GLU A 233 -17.38 -10.57 -14.09
C GLU A 233 -18.12 -10.16 -12.82
N GLN A 234 -17.87 -10.86 -11.71
CA GLN A 234 -18.45 -10.55 -10.40
C GLN A 234 -17.95 -9.20 -9.85
N ILE A 235 -16.68 -8.90 -10.00
CA ILE A 235 -16.11 -7.58 -9.65
C ILE A 235 -16.83 -6.48 -10.41
N ASN A 236 -16.98 -6.63 -11.73
CA ASN A 236 -17.67 -5.64 -12.54
C ASN A 236 -19.12 -5.44 -12.08
N LYS A 237 -19.84 -6.52 -11.81
CA LYS A 237 -21.23 -6.45 -11.33
C LYS A 237 -21.35 -5.77 -9.97
N THR A 238 -20.40 -5.99 -9.08
CA THR A 238 -20.47 -5.56 -7.68
C THR A 238 -19.94 -4.13 -7.50
N PHE A 239 -18.76 -3.84 -8.06
CA PHE A 239 -18.08 -2.54 -7.93
C PHE A 239 -18.41 -1.56 -9.06
N GLY A 240 -18.88 -2.03 -10.21
CA GLY A 240 -19.18 -1.16 -11.35
C GLY A 240 -20.31 -0.16 -11.12
N THR A 241 -21.14 -0.40 -10.09
CA THR A 241 -22.22 0.51 -9.69
C THR A 241 -21.79 1.66 -8.80
N LEU A 242 -20.57 1.58 -8.24
CA LEU A 242 -20.03 2.62 -7.38
C LEU A 242 -19.82 3.92 -8.16
N LYS A 243 -20.13 5.03 -7.50
CA LYS A 243 -20.03 6.38 -8.06
C LYS A 243 -18.97 7.17 -7.31
N GLY A 244 -18.58 8.28 -7.91
CA GLY A 244 -17.58 9.19 -7.36
C GLY A 244 -16.32 9.19 -8.20
N LYS A 245 -15.63 10.31 -8.16
CA LYS A 245 -14.34 10.52 -8.80
C LYS A 245 -13.50 11.41 -7.90
N ARG A 246 -12.24 11.09 -7.76
CA ARG A 246 -11.32 11.91 -6.98
C ARG A 246 -11.02 13.21 -7.73
N GLU A 247 -11.41 14.32 -7.14
CA GLU A 247 -11.16 15.65 -7.70
C GLU A 247 -9.81 16.21 -7.26
N THR A 248 -9.37 15.85 -6.08
CA THR A 248 -8.13 16.35 -5.49
C THR A 248 -7.09 15.23 -5.41
N PRO A 249 -5.89 15.38 -5.97
CA PRO A 249 -4.82 14.41 -5.80
C PRO A 249 -4.45 14.28 -4.32
N ALA A 250 -4.04 13.06 -3.92
CA ALA A 250 -3.51 12.86 -2.58
C ALA A 250 -2.19 13.64 -2.40
N PRO A 251 -1.95 14.22 -1.22
CA PRO A 251 -0.70 14.90 -0.95
C PRO A 251 0.50 13.96 -1.08
N VAL A 252 1.57 14.45 -1.66
CA VAL A 252 2.86 13.75 -1.72
C VAL A 252 3.83 14.48 -0.81
N PRO A 253 4.20 13.92 0.35
CA PRO A 253 5.11 14.57 1.26
C PRO A 253 6.54 14.49 0.75
N THR A 254 7.33 15.52 1.08
CA THR A 254 8.77 15.50 0.92
C THR A 254 9.44 15.24 2.26
N LEU A 255 10.50 14.45 2.25
CA LEU A 255 11.38 14.27 3.40
C LEU A 255 12.56 15.21 3.30
N SER A 256 12.96 15.79 4.42
CA SER A 256 14.21 16.52 4.49
C SER A 256 15.39 15.56 4.30
N PRO A 257 16.44 15.92 3.54
CA PRO A 257 17.62 15.08 3.42
C PRO A 257 18.24 14.78 4.78
N LEU A 258 18.74 13.56 4.95
CA LEU A 258 19.51 13.20 6.14
C LEU A 258 20.81 14.02 6.17
N ARG A 259 21.20 14.45 7.37
CA ARG A 259 22.50 15.05 7.63
C ARG A 259 23.48 13.96 8.07
N ALA A 260 24.74 14.12 7.71
CA ALA A 260 25.82 13.25 8.19
C ALA A 260 26.15 13.61 9.66
N GLU A 261 25.33 13.16 10.57
CA GLU A 261 25.47 13.42 12.01
C GLU A 261 25.10 12.20 12.83
N SER A 262 25.61 12.12 14.04
CA SER A 262 25.17 11.14 15.04
C SER A 262 24.20 11.82 16.01
N VAL A 263 23.07 11.17 16.23
CA VAL A 263 22.03 11.68 17.13
C VAL A 263 21.73 10.62 18.20
N SER A 264 21.81 11.04 19.45
CA SER A 264 21.38 10.21 20.58
C SER A 264 19.95 10.60 20.97
N ILE A 265 19.05 9.64 20.95
CA ILE A 265 17.66 9.80 21.36
C ILE A 265 17.47 9.01 22.66
N MET A 266 17.22 9.73 23.73
CA MET A 266 16.95 9.15 25.05
C MET A 266 15.47 9.27 25.38
N THR A 267 14.86 8.18 25.79
CA THR A 267 13.47 8.16 26.27
C THR A 267 13.38 7.30 27.52
N ASP A 268 12.48 7.65 28.42
CA ASP A 268 12.26 6.87 29.66
C ASP A 268 11.70 5.47 29.40
N ALA A 269 11.19 5.22 28.19
CA ALA A 269 10.58 3.96 27.77
C ALA A 269 11.56 2.97 27.12
N VAL A 270 12.84 3.35 26.93
CA VAL A 270 13.82 2.47 26.28
C VAL A 270 14.20 1.33 27.20
N ARG A 271 13.89 0.11 26.76
CA ARG A 271 14.27 -1.13 27.47
C ARG A 271 15.57 -1.74 26.92
N GLN A 272 16.02 -1.30 25.76
CA GLN A 272 17.21 -1.81 25.08
C GLN A 272 17.88 -0.67 24.33
N ASP A 273 19.21 -0.68 24.32
CA ASP A 273 19.97 0.18 23.44
C ASP A 273 19.75 -0.24 21.99
N ARG A 274 19.53 0.72 21.12
CA ARG A 274 19.36 0.48 19.69
C ARG A 274 20.32 1.38 18.90
N LEU A 275 21.14 0.77 18.05
CA LEU A 275 21.90 1.47 17.04
C LEU A 275 21.18 1.37 15.72
N SER A 276 20.91 2.51 15.09
CA SER A 276 20.33 2.58 13.75
C SER A 276 21.24 3.37 12.82
N ILE A 277 21.57 2.79 11.69
CA ILE A 277 22.33 3.46 10.63
C ILE A 277 21.35 3.72 9.47
N MET A 278 21.22 4.98 9.07
CA MET A 278 20.28 5.40 8.05
C MET A 278 20.99 6.18 6.95
N TRP A 279 20.62 5.89 5.71
CA TRP A 279 20.99 6.70 4.55
C TRP A 279 19.83 6.77 3.58
N ASP A 280 19.73 7.88 2.87
CA ASP A 280 18.74 8.07 1.82
C ASP A 280 19.32 7.70 0.47
N THR A 281 18.53 7.04 -0.35
CA THR A 281 18.82 6.80 -1.76
C THR A 281 17.71 7.38 -2.62
N PRO A 282 18.02 7.89 -3.83
CA PRO A 282 16.98 8.34 -4.74
C PRO A 282 16.00 7.20 -5.05
N TRP A 283 14.71 7.43 -4.81
CA TRP A 283 13.70 6.48 -5.19
C TRP A 283 13.49 6.49 -6.71
N GLN A 284 13.48 5.31 -7.30
CA GLN A 284 13.17 5.12 -8.72
C GLN A 284 12.05 4.11 -8.86
N PRO A 285 10.99 4.41 -9.64
CA PRO A 285 9.96 3.43 -9.91
C PRO A 285 10.54 2.22 -10.66
N ILE A 286 10.21 1.03 -10.20
CA ILE A 286 10.67 -0.21 -10.83
C ILE A 286 9.72 -0.50 -11.99
N ARG A 287 10.00 0.07 -13.16
CA ARG A 287 9.24 -0.13 -14.41
C ARG A 287 10.06 -0.75 -15.52
N GLU A 288 11.37 -0.90 -15.30
CA GLU A 288 12.33 -1.37 -16.26
C GLU A 288 13.24 -2.42 -15.60
N SER A 289 13.75 -3.37 -16.40
CA SER A 289 14.65 -4.42 -15.92
C SER A 289 15.91 -3.86 -15.25
N ALA A 290 16.45 -2.77 -15.76
CA ALA A 290 17.62 -2.11 -15.16
C ALA A 290 17.33 -1.51 -13.77
N ALA A 291 16.13 -0.96 -13.55
CA ALA A 291 15.72 -0.45 -12.24
C ALA A 291 15.50 -1.59 -11.26
N LEU A 292 14.90 -2.71 -11.70
CA LEU A 292 14.74 -3.92 -10.90
C LEU A 292 16.08 -4.52 -10.49
N LEU A 293 17.03 -4.59 -11.42
CA LEU A 293 18.38 -5.10 -11.13
C LEU A 293 19.10 -4.25 -10.08
N ARG A 294 19.04 -2.91 -10.20
CA ARG A 294 19.61 -2.00 -9.19
C ARG A 294 18.96 -2.18 -7.81
N TYR A 295 17.64 -2.37 -7.78
CA TYR A 295 16.92 -2.63 -6.54
C TYR A 295 17.44 -3.92 -5.88
N TRP A 296 17.53 -5.03 -6.63
CA TRP A 296 18.05 -6.30 -6.11
C TRP A 296 19.49 -6.22 -5.66
N GLN A 297 20.34 -5.52 -6.41
CA GLN A 297 21.75 -5.32 -6.02
C GLN A 297 21.86 -4.56 -4.70
N ALA A 298 21.05 -3.51 -4.53
CA ALA A 298 21.00 -2.75 -3.27
C ALA A 298 20.46 -3.58 -2.10
N ASP A 299 19.45 -4.42 -2.37
CA ASP A 299 18.87 -5.33 -1.38
C ASP A 299 19.88 -6.39 -0.92
N LEU A 300 20.55 -7.04 -1.85
CA LEU A 300 21.61 -8.01 -1.55
C LEU A 300 22.80 -7.37 -0.80
N ALA A 301 23.18 -6.15 -1.18
CA ALA A 301 24.25 -5.42 -0.47
C ALA A 301 23.87 -5.12 0.98
N ARG A 302 22.60 -4.75 1.22
CA ARG A 302 22.07 -4.52 2.57
C ARG A 302 22.07 -5.81 3.40
N GLU A 303 21.62 -6.91 2.82
CA GLU A 303 21.62 -8.22 3.46
C GLU A 303 23.05 -8.66 3.82
N ALA A 304 23.99 -8.51 2.88
CA ALA A 304 25.39 -8.86 3.10
C ALA A 304 26.03 -8.01 4.20
N LEU A 305 25.75 -6.69 4.22
CA LEU A 305 26.20 -5.77 5.27
C LEU A 305 25.63 -6.17 6.64
N PHE A 306 24.35 -6.46 6.71
CA PHE A 306 23.69 -6.88 7.94
C PHE A 306 24.30 -8.18 8.48
N TRP A 307 24.53 -9.15 7.60
CA TRP A 307 25.16 -10.42 7.97
C TRP A 307 26.60 -10.22 8.47
N HIS A 308 27.39 -9.36 7.79
CA HIS A 308 28.75 -9.01 8.23
C HIS A 308 28.76 -8.37 9.62
N ILE A 309 27.88 -7.39 9.85
CA ILE A 309 27.77 -6.74 11.17
C ILE A 309 27.41 -7.76 12.25
N GLN A 310 26.49 -8.69 11.97
CA GLN A 310 26.14 -9.73 12.95
C GLN A 310 27.34 -10.62 13.30
N GLN A 311 28.18 -10.98 12.33
CA GLN A 311 29.36 -11.79 12.58
C GLN A 311 30.45 -11.08 13.38
N GLU A 312 30.61 -9.78 13.19
CA GLU A 312 31.56 -8.97 13.95
C GLU A 312 31.13 -8.71 15.40
N LEU A 313 29.84 -8.84 15.71
CA LEU A 313 29.28 -8.64 17.04
C LEU A 313 29.16 -9.93 17.86
N THR A 314 29.37 -11.09 17.25
CA THR A 314 29.33 -12.42 17.90
C THR A 314 30.74 -12.96 18.13
#